data_611e255deaa27bd9aa1e6d949b8d1600
#
_entry.id   611e255deaa27bd9aa1e6d949b8d1600
#
_cell.length_a   1.000
_cell.length_b   1.000
_cell.length_c   1.000
_cell.angle_alpha   90.00
_cell.angle_beta   90.00
_cell.angle_gamma   90.00
#
_symmetry.space_group_name_H-M   'P 1'
#
loop_
_entity.id
_entity.type
_entity.pdbx_description
1 polymer ?
#
loop_
_entity_poly.entity_id
_entity_poly.type
_entity_poly.pdbx_seq_one_letter_code
_entity_poly.pdbx_strand_id
1 'polypeptide(L)'
;RLKGKPVSYVVPLAFGKNLDKTLTVNTGALLTMSVSVNGGTPPYKHAWKKDGQPVEGQTTDTFSKANTQSGDKGAYTCEVTDSAEQPQSITSDACTVTVNGAGG
;
A
#
# COMPACT_ATOMS: atom_id res chain seq x y z
N ARG A 1 25.25 -31.05 13.32
CA ARG A 1 25.19 -30.49 13.02
C ARG A 1 24.87 -30.09 12.39
N LEU A 2 24.34 -29.80 12.30
CA LEU A 2 23.96 -29.34 11.63
C LEU A 2 24.34 -28.76 11.06
N LYS A 3 24.51 -28.71 10.64
CA LYS A 3 24.71 -28.12 10.04
C LYS A 3 24.26 -27.75 9.43
N GLY A 4 24.24 -27.93 9.68
CA GLY A 4 23.37 -27.55 8.71
C GLY A 4 23.34 -26.11 8.51
N LYS A 5 22.50 -25.80 7.74
CA LYS A 5 22.30 -24.44 7.50
C LYS A 5 21.75 -23.77 8.75
N PRO A 6 22.35 -22.71 9.15
CA PRO A 6 21.82 -22.02 10.31
C PRO A 6 20.42 -21.53 10.01
N VAL A 7 19.62 -21.51 11.03
CA VAL A 7 18.31 -20.92 10.90
C VAL A 7 18.49 -19.44 10.64
N SER A 8 18.04 -19.00 9.51
CA SER A 8 18.13 -17.59 9.22
C SER A 8 17.10 -16.85 10.04
N TYR A 9 17.54 -15.85 10.71
CA TYR A 9 16.60 -14.99 11.39
C TYR A 9 15.86 -14.20 10.32
N VAL A 10 14.55 -14.34 10.30
CA VAL A 10 13.72 -13.62 9.35
C VAL A 10 13.11 -12.46 10.10
N VAL A 11 13.45 -11.25 9.66
CA VAL A 11 12.86 -10.05 10.25
C VAL A 11 11.45 -9.91 9.68
N PRO A 12 10.43 -9.90 10.54
CA PRO A 12 9.07 -9.79 10.01
C PRO A 12 8.86 -8.49 9.27
N LEU A 13 8.21 -8.58 8.13
CA LEU A 13 7.82 -7.41 7.38
C LEU A 13 6.63 -6.76 8.08
N ALA A 14 6.71 -5.48 8.35
CA ALA A 14 5.67 -4.79 9.08
C ALA A 14 5.57 -3.36 8.58
N PHE A 15 4.40 -2.75 8.75
CA PHE A 15 4.22 -1.35 8.37
C PHE A 15 4.78 -0.45 9.45
N GLY A 16 5.68 0.44 9.07
CA GLY A 16 6.10 1.54 9.92
C GLY A 16 5.10 2.69 9.86
N LYS A 17 4.50 2.86 8.70
CA LYS A 17 3.43 3.83 8.51
C LYS A 17 2.33 3.15 7.72
N ASN A 18 1.14 3.10 8.29
CA ASN A 18 -0.01 2.50 7.62
C ASN A 18 -0.87 3.60 7.02
N LEU A 19 -1.89 3.19 6.27
CA LEU A 19 -2.83 4.16 5.72
C LEU A 19 -3.78 4.64 6.82
N ASP A 20 -4.21 5.89 6.66
CA ASP A 20 -5.29 6.41 7.49
C ASP A 20 -6.56 5.64 7.16
N LYS A 21 -7.45 5.55 8.13
CA LYS A 21 -8.68 4.79 7.90
C LYS A 21 -9.62 5.51 6.96
N THR A 22 -9.54 6.82 6.91
CA THR A 22 -10.38 7.62 6.02
C THR A 22 -9.57 8.75 5.43
N LEU A 23 -9.97 9.16 4.25
CA LEU A 23 -9.34 10.30 3.57
C LEU A 23 -10.41 10.98 2.73
N THR A 24 -10.50 12.29 2.86
CA THR A 24 -11.46 13.06 2.08
C THR A 24 -10.70 13.96 1.11
N VAL A 25 -11.09 13.90 -0.15
CA VAL A 25 -10.43 14.64 -1.22
C VAL A 25 -11.49 15.38 -2.00
N ASN A 26 -11.17 16.58 -2.42
CA ASN A 26 -12.07 17.33 -3.28
C ASN A 26 -11.87 16.90 -4.73
N THR A 27 -12.95 16.97 -5.49
CA THR A 27 -12.88 16.71 -6.94
C THR A 27 -11.85 17.66 -7.55
N GLY A 28 -10.98 17.12 -8.38
CA GLY A 28 -9.95 17.92 -9.05
C GLY A 28 -8.66 18.02 -8.26
N ALA A 29 -8.65 17.62 -6.99
CA ALA A 29 -7.46 17.70 -6.18
C ALA A 29 -6.57 16.48 -6.39
N LEU A 30 -5.39 16.51 -5.78
CA LEU A 30 -4.47 15.39 -5.83
C LEU A 30 -4.86 14.39 -4.77
N LEU A 31 -5.07 13.15 -5.17
CA LEU A 31 -5.27 12.05 -4.23
C LEU A 31 -3.93 11.39 -4.00
N THR A 32 -3.46 11.41 -2.77
CA THR A 32 -2.19 10.80 -2.45
C THR A 32 -2.26 10.05 -1.13
N MET A 33 -1.63 8.89 -1.11
CA MET A 33 -1.53 8.04 0.08
C MET A 33 -0.15 7.41 0.08
N SER A 34 0.40 7.16 1.24
CA SER A 34 1.70 6.52 1.31
C SER A 34 1.78 5.58 2.49
N VAL A 35 2.64 4.60 2.36
CA VAL A 35 2.94 3.66 3.43
C VAL A 35 4.45 3.51 3.53
N SER A 36 4.92 3.07 4.68
CA SER A 36 6.31 2.67 4.81
C SER A 36 6.36 1.35 5.54
N VAL A 37 7.38 0.56 5.26
CA VAL A 37 7.52 -0.75 5.88
C VAL A 37 8.90 -0.86 6.51
N ASN A 38 8.98 -1.73 7.50
CA ASN A 38 10.22 -2.08 8.17
C ASN A 38 10.40 -3.58 8.11
N GLY A 39 11.62 -4.01 8.30
CA GLY A 39 11.91 -5.44 8.31
C GLY A 39 11.90 -6.01 6.93
N GLY A 40 11.81 -7.32 6.86
CA GLY A 40 11.85 -8.00 5.59
C GLY A 40 13.15 -7.79 4.85
N THR A 41 13.14 -8.06 3.57
CA THR A 41 14.30 -7.92 2.70
C THR A 41 13.99 -6.96 1.57
N PRO A 42 14.66 -5.80 1.53
CA PRO A 42 14.44 -4.90 0.38
C PRO A 42 15.05 -5.49 -0.88
N PRO A 43 14.64 -5.02 -2.04
CA PRO A 43 13.62 -4.00 -2.25
C PRO A 43 12.22 -4.54 -2.05
N TYR A 44 11.30 -3.65 -1.79
CA TYR A 44 9.90 -4.01 -1.57
C TYR A 44 9.10 -3.74 -2.82
N LYS A 45 8.10 -4.60 -3.05
CA LYS A 45 7.16 -4.39 -4.14
C LYS A 45 5.83 -3.94 -3.56
N HIS A 46 5.22 -3.01 -4.22
CA HIS A 46 3.96 -2.41 -3.76
C HIS A 46 2.88 -2.67 -4.80
N ALA A 47 1.73 -3.12 -4.34
CA ALA A 47 0.58 -3.32 -5.20
C ALA A 47 -0.61 -2.63 -4.57
N TRP A 48 -1.05 -1.55 -5.19
CA TRP A 48 -2.18 -0.79 -4.69
C TRP A 48 -3.46 -1.36 -5.26
N LYS A 49 -4.49 -1.46 -4.42
CA LYS A 49 -5.78 -1.98 -4.83
C LYS A 49 -6.87 -1.02 -4.42
N LYS A 50 -7.90 -0.96 -5.21
CA LYS A 50 -9.10 -0.18 -4.93
C LYS A 50 -10.26 -1.14 -4.93
N ASP A 51 -10.97 -1.23 -3.81
CA ASP A 51 -12.10 -2.17 -3.65
C ASP A 51 -11.71 -3.59 -4.05
N GLY A 52 -10.47 -3.96 -3.72
CA GLY A 52 -9.97 -5.31 -4.00
C GLY A 52 -9.43 -5.51 -5.40
N GLN A 53 -9.48 -4.50 -6.25
CA GLN A 53 -9.01 -4.61 -7.62
C GLN A 53 -7.68 -3.89 -7.79
N PRO A 54 -6.74 -4.46 -8.55
CA PRO A 54 -5.44 -3.79 -8.73
C PRO A 54 -5.58 -2.47 -9.44
N VAL A 55 -4.78 -1.50 -9.03
CA VAL A 55 -4.72 -0.20 -9.69
C VAL A 55 -3.43 -0.18 -10.50
N GLU A 56 -3.55 -0.09 -11.80
CA GLU A 56 -2.39 -0.10 -12.67
C GLU A 56 -1.57 1.17 -12.50
N GLY A 57 -0.26 1.02 -12.63
CA GLY A 57 0.63 2.18 -12.58
C GLY A 57 1.01 2.63 -11.19
N GLN A 58 0.42 2.07 -10.16
CA GLN A 58 0.74 2.44 -8.78
C GLN A 58 1.57 1.31 -8.18
N THR A 59 2.88 1.45 -8.28
CA THR A 59 3.78 0.37 -7.89
C THR A 59 4.84 0.82 -6.90
N THR A 60 4.65 1.98 -6.28
CA THR A 60 5.59 2.49 -5.30
C THR A 60 4.90 2.64 -3.95
N ASP A 61 5.66 3.08 -2.96
CA ASP A 61 5.11 3.27 -1.62
C ASP A 61 4.15 4.46 -1.54
N THR A 62 4.01 5.21 -2.61
CA THR A 62 3.13 6.36 -2.64
C THR A 62 2.15 6.23 -3.80
N PHE A 63 0.87 6.22 -3.45
CA PHE A 63 -0.20 6.30 -4.45
C PHE A 63 -0.45 7.76 -4.75
N SER A 64 -0.51 8.09 -6.02
CA SER A 64 -0.71 9.47 -6.41
C SER A 64 -1.57 9.52 -7.67
N LYS A 65 -2.65 10.29 -7.61
CA LYS A 65 -3.53 10.47 -8.76
C LYS A 65 -3.99 11.91 -8.79
N ALA A 66 -3.66 12.60 -9.87
CA ALA A 66 -4.10 13.98 -10.06
C ALA A 66 -5.53 13.99 -10.56
N ASN A 67 -6.19 15.10 -10.34
CA ASN A 67 -7.52 15.36 -10.90
C ASN A 67 -8.52 14.31 -10.45
N THR A 68 -8.68 14.18 -9.14
CA THR A 68 -9.55 13.19 -8.54
C THR A 68 -10.99 13.39 -9.00
N GLN A 69 -11.64 12.29 -9.34
CA GLN A 69 -13.03 12.29 -9.78
C GLN A 69 -13.88 11.53 -8.78
N SER A 70 -15.19 11.69 -8.88
CA SER A 70 -16.10 11.03 -7.95
C SER A 70 -15.97 9.50 -8.00
N GLY A 71 -15.59 8.96 -9.14
CA GLY A 71 -15.40 7.52 -9.26
C GLY A 71 -14.16 7.01 -8.56
N ASP A 72 -13.32 7.90 -8.05
CA ASP A 72 -12.12 7.49 -7.34
C ASP A 72 -12.37 7.16 -5.87
N LYS A 73 -13.57 7.38 -5.38
CA LYS A 73 -13.90 6.98 -4.02
C LYS A 73 -13.86 5.47 -3.89
N GLY A 74 -13.53 5.00 -2.72
CA GLY A 74 -13.50 3.55 -2.48
C GLY A 74 -12.54 3.21 -1.37
N ALA A 75 -12.34 1.93 -1.17
CA ALA A 75 -11.45 1.42 -0.15
C ALA A 75 -10.12 1.03 -0.80
N TYR A 76 -9.07 1.71 -0.40
CA TYR A 76 -7.74 1.49 -0.98
C TYR A 76 -6.88 0.74 0.01
N THR A 77 -6.11 -0.22 -0.51
CA THR A 77 -5.13 -0.94 0.27
C THR A 77 -3.83 -1.01 -0.51
N CYS A 78 -2.74 -1.23 0.21
CA CYS A 78 -1.44 -1.45 -0.42
C CYS A 78 -0.88 -2.76 0.10
N GLU A 79 -0.61 -3.67 -0.80
CA GLU A 79 0.04 -4.91 -0.46
C GLU A 79 1.53 -4.77 -0.73
N VAL A 80 2.36 -5.06 0.27
CA VAL A 80 3.80 -4.94 0.14
C VAL A 80 4.41 -6.33 0.25
N THR A 81 5.29 -6.65 -0.68
CA THR A 81 5.99 -7.92 -0.71
C THR A 81 7.49 -7.65 -0.70
N ASP A 82 8.22 -8.35 0.15
CA ASP A 82 9.66 -8.17 0.18
C ASP A 82 10.34 -9.08 -0.85
N SER A 83 11.67 -9.05 -0.87
CA SER A 83 12.46 -9.80 -1.85
C SER A 83 13.19 -10.97 -1.22
N ALA A 84 12.71 -11.47 -0.11
CA ALA A 84 13.33 -12.62 0.51
C ALA A 84 13.17 -13.86 -0.35
N GLU A 85 13.96 -14.87 -0.06
CA GLU A 85 13.86 -16.14 -0.76
C GLU A 85 12.47 -16.72 -0.63
N GLN A 86 11.89 -16.58 0.55
CA GLN A 86 10.48 -16.87 0.76
C GLN A 86 9.81 -15.54 1.06
N PRO A 87 9.27 -14.88 0.05
CA PRO A 87 8.79 -13.51 0.24
C PRO A 87 7.66 -13.43 1.24
N GLN A 88 7.71 -12.39 2.05
CA GLN A 88 6.62 -12.05 2.94
C GLN A 88 5.74 -11.02 2.28
N SER A 89 4.46 -11.09 2.53
CA SER A 89 3.51 -10.12 2.01
C SER A 89 2.64 -9.63 3.14
N ILE A 90 2.43 -8.33 3.22
CA ILE A 90 1.52 -7.73 4.19
C ILE A 90 0.65 -6.73 3.47
N THR A 91 -0.54 -6.54 3.99
CA THR A 91 -1.52 -5.62 3.38
C THR A 91 -1.86 -4.54 4.38
N SER A 92 -1.86 -3.30 3.92
CA SER A 92 -2.19 -2.17 4.77
C SER A 92 -3.65 -2.19 5.21
N ASP A 93 -3.96 -1.38 6.20
CA ASP A 93 -5.35 -1.11 6.52
C ASP A 93 -6.03 -0.47 5.32
N ALA A 94 -7.32 -0.68 5.21
CA ALA A 94 -8.07 -0.04 4.15
C ALA A 94 -8.24 1.43 4.46
N CYS A 95 -8.02 2.26 3.46
CA CYS A 95 -8.28 3.69 3.56
C CYS A 95 -9.53 3.98 2.76
N THR A 96 -10.59 4.37 3.43
CA THR A 96 -11.81 4.72 2.75
C THR A 96 -11.70 6.15 2.23
N VAL A 97 -11.62 6.28 0.93
CA VAL A 97 -11.49 7.58 0.28
C VAL A 97 -12.86 8.08 -0.09
N THR A 98 -13.16 9.29 0.35
CA THR A 98 -14.39 9.98 0.03
C THR A 98 -14.04 11.16 -0.86
N VAL A 99 -14.81 11.37 -1.91
CA VAL A 99 -14.57 12.49 -2.82
C VAL A 99 -15.70 13.48 -2.66
N ASN A 100 -15.34 14.71 -2.29
CA ASN A 100 -16.33 15.78 -2.23
C ASN A 100 -16.60 16.25 -3.65
N GLY A 101 -17.83 16.10 -4.07
CA GLY A 101 -18.19 16.49 -5.41
C GLY A 101 -18.25 17.98 -5.55
N ALA A 102 -17.32 18.49 -6.31
CA ALA A 102 -17.37 19.92 -6.61
C ALA A 102 -18.47 20.13 -7.60
N GLY A 103 -19.36 20.70 -7.40
CA GLY A 103 -20.45 20.88 -8.35
C GLY A 103 -21.52 19.91 -8.15
N GLY A 104 -21.27 19.10 -7.15
CA GLY A 104 -22.38 18.19 -6.94
C GLY A 104 -22.49 17.94 -5.73
#